data_a52853913acc65796ddedd27e86c8897
#
_entry.id   a52853913acc65796ddedd27e86c8897
#
_cell.length_a   1.000
_cell.length_b   1.000
_cell.length_c   1.000
_cell.angle_alpha   90.00
_cell.angle_beta   90.00
_cell.angle_gamma   90.00
#
_symmetry.space_group_name_H-M   'P 1'
#
loop_
_entity.id
_entity.type
_entity.pdbx_description
1 polymer ?
#
loop_
_entity_poly.entity_id
_entity_poly.type
_entity_poly.pdbx_seq_one_letter_code
_entity_poly.pdbx_strand_id
1 'polypeptide(L)'
;MTTLPLPDASTDVSPRKISRKATGVDAVFVHSIRVVGATVLVITGGVGLFLGWQALPTLRHYGWSFFTESAWQPEADVLGIAAVLTGTVCVALVAMSIAFPLALTTALYISEYAPARIKSLLVSMVDLMAAVPSIIWGLWGYFLIMPDAAELSVWLDR
;
A
#
# COMPACT_ATOMS: atom_id res chain seq x y z
N MET A 1 26.30 -64.38 21.89
CA MET A 1 26.11 -63.27 20.94
C MET A 1 24.62 -63.01 20.81
N THR A 2 24.15 -62.05 21.56
CA THR A 2 22.72 -61.70 21.60
C THR A 2 22.50 -60.55 20.59
N THR A 3 21.90 -60.88 19.46
CA THR A 3 21.57 -59.85 18.45
C THR A 3 20.39 -59.04 18.94
N LEU A 4 20.62 -57.77 19.26
CA LEU A 4 19.55 -56.80 19.54
C LEU A 4 18.73 -56.63 18.25
N PRO A 5 17.40 -56.72 18.29
CA PRO A 5 16.58 -56.44 17.12
C PRO A 5 16.63 -54.93 16.85
N LEU A 6 16.96 -54.56 15.60
CA LEU A 6 16.88 -53.18 15.12
C LEU A 6 15.45 -52.70 15.19
N PRO A 7 15.17 -51.50 15.68
CA PRO A 7 13.84 -50.94 15.67
C PRO A 7 13.34 -50.83 14.23
N ASP A 8 12.17 -51.42 13.99
CA ASP A 8 11.49 -51.41 12.71
C ASP A 8 11.27 -49.97 12.25
N ALA A 9 11.95 -49.61 11.16
CA ALA A 9 11.93 -48.24 10.59
C ALA A 9 10.64 -47.94 9.79
N SER A 10 9.60 -48.75 10.01
CA SER A 10 8.25 -48.46 9.51
C SER A 10 7.51 -47.48 10.43
N THR A 11 8.13 -46.34 10.72
CA THR A 11 7.34 -45.20 11.19
C THR A 11 6.37 -44.85 10.06
N ASP A 12 5.14 -45.22 10.26
CA ASP A 12 4.00 -44.93 9.42
C ASP A 12 3.90 -43.39 9.26
N VAL A 13 4.56 -42.87 8.22
CA VAL A 13 4.49 -41.44 7.84
C VAL A 13 3.17 -41.25 7.11
N SER A 14 2.06 -41.59 7.78
CA SER A 14 0.76 -41.23 7.26
C SER A 14 0.62 -39.70 7.25
N PRO A 15 0.31 -39.06 6.11
CA PRO A 15 0.15 -37.61 6.03
C PRO A 15 -0.95 -37.21 7.02
N ARG A 16 -0.58 -36.35 7.98
CA ARG A 16 -1.52 -35.82 8.97
C ARG A 16 -2.64 -35.10 8.23
N LYS A 17 -3.85 -35.67 8.23
CA LYS A 17 -5.06 -35.05 7.68
C LYS A 17 -5.40 -33.84 8.52
N ILE A 18 -5.00 -32.64 8.04
CA ILE A 18 -5.37 -31.39 8.66
C ILE A 18 -6.87 -31.16 8.40
N SER A 19 -7.68 -31.30 9.44
CA SER A 19 -9.11 -30.97 9.34
C SER A 19 -9.28 -29.48 9.11
N ARG A 20 -9.88 -29.08 7.99
CA ARG A 20 -10.20 -27.68 7.66
C ARG A 20 -11.42 -27.14 8.42
N LYS A 21 -12.07 -27.94 9.24
CA LYS A 21 -13.22 -27.48 10.03
C LYS A 21 -12.72 -26.80 11.28
N ALA A 22 -12.84 -25.48 11.30
CA ALA A 22 -12.67 -24.70 12.52
C ALA A 22 -13.68 -25.16 13.56
N THR A 23 -13.24 -25.51 14.76
CA THR A 23 -14.07 -26.04 15.85
C THR A 23 -13.99 -25.13 17.05
N GLY A 24 -15.13 -24.80 17.63
CA GLY A 24 -15.21 -24.01 18.87
C GLY A 24 -14.66 -22.58 18.74
N VAL A 25 -13.68 -22.21 19.56
CA VAL A 25 -13.08 -20.87 19.62
C VAL A 25 -12.48 -20.42 18.28
N ASP A 26 -11.89 -21.35 17.54
CA ASP A 26 -11.32 -21.09 16.21
C ASP A 26 -12.42 -20.71 15.19
N ALA A 27 -13.58 -21.36 15.26
CA ALA A 27 -14.72 -21.01 14.42
C ALA A 27 -15.26 -19.61 14.71
N VAL A 28 -15.33 -19.21 15.97
CA VAL A 28 -15.72 -17.86 16.41
C VAL A 28 -14.71 -16.82 15.89
N PHE A 29 -13.43 -17.09 16.05
CA PHE A 29 -12.37 -16.21 15.59
C PHE A 29 -12.40 -15.99 14.07
N VAL A 30 -12.50 -17.07 13.30
CA VAL A 30 -12.61 -16.98 11.83
C VAL A 30 -13.88 -16.24 11.40
N HIS A 31 -15.00 -16.46 12.10
CA HIS A 31 -16.24 -15.75 11.82
C HIS A 31 -16.10 -14.25 12.11
N SER A 32 -15.51 -13.89 13.25
CA SER A 32 -15.27 -12.49 13.62
C SER A 32 -14.41 -11.76 12.59
N ILE A 33 -13.32 -12.36 12.12
CA ILE A 33 -12.46 -11.79 11.08
C ILE A 33 -13.25 -11.58 9.77
N ARG A 34 -14.09 -12.54 9.39
CA ARG A 34 -14.93 -12.41 8.18
C ARG A 34 -15.95 -11.27 8.31
N VAL A 35 -16.59 -11.15 9.47
CA VAL A 35 -17.55 -10.06 9.73
C VAL A 35 -16.84 -8.70 9.68
N VAL A 36 -15.69 -8.56 10.34
CA VAL A 36 -14.90 -7.32 10.29
C VAL A 36 -14.46 -7.02 8.85
N GLY A 37 -13.93 -8.00 8.14
CA GLY A 37 -13.53 -7.83 6.74
C GLY A 37 -14.70 -7.43 5.83
N ALA A 38 -15.85 -8.08 5.99
CA ALA A 38 -17.07 -7.73 5.25
C ALA A 38 -17.55 -6.31 5.58
N THR A 39 -17.50 -5.91 6.85
CA THR A 39 -17.88 -4.56 7.28
C THR A 39 -17.00 -3.49 6.62
N VAL A 40 -15.69 -3.70 6.58
CA VAL A 40 -14.76 -2.80 5.90
C VAL A 40 -15.08 -2.69 4.41
N LEU A 41 -15.34 -3.83 3.75
CA LEU A 41 -15.71 -3.85 2.34
C LEU A 41 -17.03 -3.12 2.07
N VAL A 42 -18.03 -3.31 2.93
CA VAL A 42 -19.35 -2.63 2.81
C VAL A 42 -19.21 -1.12 3.00
N ILE A 43 -18.43 -0.68 4.00
CA ILE A 43 -18.20 0.74 4.24
C ILE A 43 -17.43 1.35 3.04
N THR A 44 -16.33 0.74 2.64
CA THR A 44 -15.51 1.25 1.53
C THR A 44 -16.28 1.24 0.21
N GLY A 45 -17.01 0.17 -0.07
CA GLY A 45 -17.86 0.06 -1.24
C GLY A 45 -19.02 1.08 -1.21
N GLY A 46 -19.62 1.28 -0.05
CA GLY A 46 -20.68 2.28 0.16
C GLY A 46 -20.19 3.71 -0.09
N VAL A 47 -19.01 4.06 0.42
CA VAL A 47 -18.36 5.36 0.14
C VAL A 47 -18.06 5.50 -1.35
N GLY A 48 -17.51 4.46 -1.99
CA GLY A 48 -17.22 4.48 -3.42
C GLY A 48 -18.49 4.67 -4.27
N LEU A 49 -19.57 3.96 -3.95
CA LEU A 49 -20.87 4.09 -4.62
C LEU A 49 -21.47 5.48 -4.42
N PHE A 50 -21.40 6.00 -3.21
CA PHE A 50 -21.90 7.34 -2.90
C PHE A 50 -21.14 8.42 -3.68
N LEU A 51 -19.81 8.37 -3.67
CA LEU A 51 -18.99 9.31 -4.43
C LEU A 51 -19.22 9.18 -5.94
N GLY A 52 -19.33 7.94 -6.45
CA GLY A 52 -19.68 7.70 -7.85
C GLY A 52 -21.02 8.29 -8.24
N TRP A 53 -22.03 8.11 -7.38
CA TRP A 53 -23.34 8.71 -7.59
C TRP A 53 -23.28 10.23 -7.59
N GLN A 54 -22.52 10.81 -6.66
CA GLN A 54 -22.31 12.26 -6.55
C GLN A 54 -21.57 12.84 -7.77
N ALA A 55 -20.68 12.07 -8.38
CA ALA A 55 -19.92 12.48 -9.56
C ALA A 55 -20.73 12.38 -10.88
N LEU A 56 -21.84 11.60 -10.89
CA LEU A 56 -22.65 11.37 -12.08
C LEU A 56 -23.16 12.65 -12.78
N PRO A 57 -23.68 13.67 -12.06
CA PRO A 57 -24.14 14.90 -12.70
C PRO A 57 -23.01 15.62 -13.45
N THR A 58 -21.84 15.73 -12.83
CA THR A 58 -20.65 16.34 -13.42
C THR A 58 -20.18 15.59 -14.68
N LEU A 59 -20.11 14.26 -14.59
CA LEU A 59 -19.73 13.42 -15.73
C LEU A 59 -20.76 13.48 -16.88
N ARG A 60 -22.02 13.64 -16.57
CA ARG A 60 -23.07 13.79 -17.61
C ARG A 60 -23.03 15.16 -18.28
N HIS A 61 -22.67 16.19 -17.54
CA HIS A 61 -22.61 17.56 -18.04
C HIS A 61 -21.37 17.79 -18.90
N TYR A 62 -20.19 17.46 -18.40
CA TYR A 62 -18.91 17.67 -19.07
C TYR A 62 -18.42 16.49 -19.94
N GLY A 63 -18.94 15.28 -19.71
CA GLY A 63 -18.55 14.09 -20.44
C GLY A 63 -17.05 13.81 -20.37
N TRP A 64 -16.47 13.40 -21.50
CA TRP A 64 -15.03 13.11 -21.60
C TRP A 64 -14.15 14.35 -21.53
N SER A 65 -14.67 15.53 -21.86
CA SER A 65 -13.91 16.78 -21.79
C SER A 65 -13.43 17.08 -20.38
N PHE A 66 -14.16 16.63 -19.35
CA PHE A 66 -13.76 16.74 -17.95
C PHE A 66 -12.35 16.16 -17.67
N PHE A 67 -11.97 15.08 -18.36
CA PHE A 67 -10.68 14.42 -18.16
C PHE A 67 -9.56 14.98 -19.05
N THR A 68 -9.89 15.68 -20.12
CA THR A 68 -8.93 16.19 -21.10
C THR A 68 -8.73 17.70 -21.01
N GLU A 69 -9.69 18.41 -20.43
CA GLU A 69 -9.59 19.86 -20.23
C GLU A 69 -8.71 20.16 -19.03
N SER A 70 -7.80 21.12 -19.19
CA SER A 70 -6.90 21.57 -18.12
C SER A 70 -7.35 22.86 -17.45
N ALA A 71 -8.32 23.54 -18.01
CA ALA A 71 -8.83 24.80 -17.46
C ALA A 71 -9.79 24.52 -16.29
N TRP A 72 -9.65 25.32 -15.25
CA TRP A 72 -10.54 25.34 -14.11
C TRP A 72 -11.19 26.73 -14.00
N GLN A 73 -12.26 26.94 -14.71
CA GLN A 73 -13.00 28.19 -14.77
C GLN A 73 -14.51 27.94 -14.55
N PRO A 74 -14.95 27.78 -13.30
CA PRO A 74 -16.34 27.52 -12.97
C PRO A 74 -17.30 28.61 -13.48
N GLU A 75 -16.81 29.87 -13.54
CA GLU A 75 -17.59 31.00 -14.04
C GLU A 75 -17.89 30.95 -15.54
N ALA A 76 -17.02 30.28 -16.30
CA ALA A 76 -17.18 30.07 -17.74
C ALA A 76 -17.76 28.68 -18.08
N ASP A 77 -18.22 27.94 -17.09
CA ASP A 77 -18.72 26.55 -17.20
C ASP A 77 -17.67 25.60 -17.84
N VAL A 78 -16.38 25.88 -17.63
CA VAL A 78 -15.25 25.03 -18.07
C VAL A 78 -14.58 24.44 -16.84
N LEU A 79 -14.81 23.14 -16.65
CA LEU A 79 -14.25 22.37 -15.55
C LEU A 79 -13.50 21.16 -16.10
N GLY A 80 -12.18 21.13 -15.88
CA GLY A 80 -11.33 20.01 -16.26
C GLY A 80 -10.34 19.62 -15.17
N ILE A 81 -9.99 18.35 -15.10
CA ILE A 81 -9.04 17.80 -14.12
C ILE A 81 -7.74 17.30 -14.77
N ALA A 82 -7.56 17.50 -16.07
CA ALA A 82 -6.39 17.01 -16.82
C ALA A 82 -5.07 17.47 -16.19
N ALA A 83 -4.97 18.74 -15.81
CA ALA A 83 -3.76 19.29 -15.19
C ALA A 83 -3.43 18.59 -13.85
N VAL A 84 -4.45 18.38 -13.01
CA VAL A 84 -4.29 17.72 -11.71
C VAL A 84 -3.94 16.24 -11.88
N LEU A 85 -4.61 15.54 -12.82
CA LEU A 85 -4.31 14.14 -13.12
C LEU A 85 -2.88 13.98 -13.64
N THR A 86 -2.49 14.79 -14.61
CA THR A 86 -1.14 14.74 -15.20
C THR A 86 -0.08 15.03 -14.14
N GLY A 87 -0.29 16.09 -13.32
CA GLY A 87 0.60 16.40 -12.21
C GLY A 87 0.74 15.24 -11.22
N THR A 88 -0.38 14.65 -10.82
CA THR A 88 -0.37 13.50 -9.90
C THR A 88 0.37 12.30 -10.46
N VAL A 89 0.14 11.97 -11.73
CA VAL A 89 0.83 10.85 -12.41
C VAL A 89 2.32 11.13 -12.53
N CYS A 90 2.72 12.33 -12.93
CA CYS A 90 4.14 12.70 -13.04
C CYS A 90 4.85 12.62 -11.68
N VAL A 91 4.26 13.19 -10.64
CA VAL A 91 4.82 13.13 -9.28
C VAL A 91 4.92 11.68 -8.79
N ALA A 92 3.88 10.87 -9.03
CA ALA A 92 3.90 9.46 -8.66
C ALA A 92 4.99 8.67 -9.38
N LEU A 93 5.19 8.91 -10.68
CA LEU A 93 6.25 8.26 -11.46
C LEU A 93 7.64 8.64 -10.97
N VAL A 94 7.89 9.92 -10.70
CA VAL A 94 9.17 10.39 -10.16
C VAL A 94 9.41 9.78 -8.77
N ALA A 95 8.42 9.84 -7.89
CA ALA A 95 8.51 9.27 -6.55
C ALA A 95 8.79 7.75 -6.59
N MET A 96 8.07 7.00 -7.45
CA MET A 96 8.28 5.56 -7.61
C MET A 96 9.66 5.23 -8.20
N SER A 97 10.15 6.03 -9.15
CA SER A 97 11.46 5.83 -9.76
C SER A 97 12.60 5.90 -8.75
N ILE A 98 12.43 6.70 -7.70
CA ILE A 98 13.40 6.85 -6.61
C ILE A 98 13.13 5.83 -5.50
N ALA A 99 11.89 5.73 -5.06
CA ALA A 99 11.51 4.92 -3.91
C ALA A 99 11.65 3.41 -4.17
N PHE A 100 11.30 2.94 -5.36
CA PHE A 100 11.31 1.51 -5.68
C PHE A 100 12.71 0.89 -5.60
N PRO A 101 13.78 1.44 -6.24
CA PRO A 101 15.12 0.87 -6.13
C PRO A 101 15.68 0.94 -4.69
N LEU A 102 15.39 2.03 -3.96
CA LEU A 102 15.81 2.16 -2.56
C LEU A 102 15.11 1.15 -1.66
N ALA A 103 13.81 0.96 -1.81
CA ALA A 103 13.06 -0.02 -1.05
C ALA A 103 13.50 -1.45 -1.37
N LEU A 104 13.72 -1.77 -2.65
CA LEU A 104 14.18 -3.09 -3.08
C LEU A 104 15.57 -3.41 -2.53
N THR A 105 16.52 -2.49 -2.64
CA THR A 105 17.87 -2.69 -2.11
C THR A 105 17.87 -2.82 -0.58
N THR A 106 17.06 -2.04 0.12
CA THR A 106 16.90 -2.15 1.56
C THR A 106 16.30 -3.50 1.95
N ALA A 107 15.25 -3.94 1.26
CA ALA A 107 14.61 -5.23 1.52
C ALA A 107 15.57 -6.41 1.28
N LEU A 108 16.32 -6.38 0.17
CA LEU A 108 17.34 -7.39 -0.14
C LEU A 108 18.45 -7.39 0.91
N TYR A 109 18.94 -6.22 1.31
CA TYR A 109 19.94 -6.14 2.36
C TYR A 109 19.46 -6.76 3.67
N ILE A 110 18.26 -6.44 4.11
CA ILE A 110 17.70 -6.96 5.37
C ILE A 110 17.45 -8.47 5.27
N SER A 111 16.99 -8.98 4.11
CA SER A 111 16.65 -10.40 3.97
C SER A 111 17.89 -11.27 3.86
N GLU A 112 18.89 -10.88 3.04
CA GLU A 112 19.99 -11.75 2.65
C GLU A 112 21.31 -11.42 3.34
N TYR A 113 21.61 -10.13 3.57
CA TYR A 113 22.93 -9.68 3.99
C TYR A 113 23.01 -9.26 5.46
N ALA A 114 21.90 -8.87 6.09
CA ALA A 114 21.92 -8.36 7.45
C ALA A 114 22.29 -9.46 8.47
N PRO A 115 23.31 -9.23 9.31
CA PRO A 115 23.65 -10.16 10.40
C PRO A 115 22.46 -10.37 11.32
N ALA A 116 22.27 -11.61 11.84
CA ALA A 116 21.14 -11.98 12.67
C ALA A 116 20.93 -11.05 13.89
N ARG A 117 22.02 -10.47 14.40
CA ARG A 117 21.99 -9.57 15.57
C ARG A 117 21.31 -8.23 15.30
N ILE A 118 21.45 -7.70 14.07
CA ILE A 118 20.91 -6.38 13.70
C ILE A 118 19.64 -6.49 12.84
N LYS A 119 19.36 -7.66 12.27
CA LYS A 119 18.18 -7.89 11.42
C LYS A 119 16.87 -7.50 12.10
N SER A 120 16.68 -7.94 13.33
CA SER A 120 15.48 -7.60 14.13
C SER A 120 15.34 -6.10 14.37
N LEU A 121 16.47 -5.41 14.63
CA LEU A 121 16.46 -3.96 14.83
C LEU A 121 16.09 -3.23 13.54
N LEU A 122 16.66 -3.64 12.40
CA LEU A 122 16.34 -3.03 11.09
C LEU A 122 14.88 -3.23 10.71
N VAL A 123 14.34 -4.43 10.91
CA VAL A 123 12.90 -4.70 10.69
C VAL A 123 12.05 -3.80 11.57
N SER A 124 12.37 -3.70 12.87
CA SER A 124 11.62 -2.83 13.78
C SER A 124 11.69 -1.35 13.40
N MET A 125 12.82 -0.88 12.88
CA MET A 125 12.93 0.49 12.37
C MET A 125 12.03 0.73 11.16
N VAL A 126 12.01 -0.21 10.20
CA VAL A 126 11.12 -0.12 9.02
C VAL A 126 9.66 -0.14 9.44
N ASP A 127 9.29 -1.02 10.39
CA ASP A 127 7.93 -1.10 10.93
C ASP A 127 7.51 0.21 11.62
N LEU A 128 8.40 0.83 12.40
CA LEU A 128 8.17 2.13 13.01
C LEU A 128 7.97 3.24 11.97
N MET A 129 8.77 3.25 10.91
CA MET A 129 8.61 4.21 9.80
C MET A 129 7.28 4.00 9.08
N ALA A 130 6.87 2.75 8.86
CA ALA A 130 5.60 2.40 8.24
C ALA A 130 4.38 2.75 9.11
N ALA A 131 4.54 2.80 10.44
CA ALA A 131 3.48 3.18 11.38
C ALA A 131 3.12 4.67 11.31
N VAL A 132 4.03 5.52 10.79
CA VAL A 132 3.76 6.96 10.63
C VAL A 132 2.86 7.19 9.42
N PRO A 133 1.71 7.87 9.56
CA PRO A 133 0.84 8.21 8.44
C PRO A 133 1.60 8.96 7.34
N SER A 134 1.39 8.56 6.08
CA SER A 134 2.09 9.15 4.92
C SER A 134 1.92 10.67 4.79
N ILE A 135 0.80 11.21 5.28
CA ILE A 135 0.55 12.65 5.29
C ILE A 135 1.56 13.43 6.15
N ILE A 136 2.04 12.83 7.25
CA ILE A 136 3.05 13.46 8.11
C ILE A 136 4.37 13.56 7.37
N TRP A 137 4.77 12.51 6.64
CA TRP A 137 5.96 12.53 5.79
C TRP A 137 5.84 13.57 4.68
N GLY A 138 4.66 13.67 4.05
CA GLY A 138 4.39 14.68 3.03
C GLY A 138 4.48 16.10 3.57
N LEU A 139 3.90 16.34 4.75
CA LEU A 139 3.93 17.66 5.40
C LEU A 139 5.36 18.05 5.81
N TRP A 140 6.11 17.10 6.34
CA TRP A 140 7.51 17.31 6.71
C TRP A 140 8.38 17.63 5.48
N GLY A 141 8.20 16.87 4.40
CA GLY A 141 8.84 17.13 3.12
C GLY A 141 8.51 18.52 2.56
N TYR A 142 7.24 18.93 2.66
CA TYR A 142 6.82 20.27 2.24
C TYR A 142 7.58 21.38 2.99
N PHE A 143 7.66 21.33 4.31
CA PHE A 143 8.33 22.36 5.08
C PHE A 143 9.86 22.37 4.95
N LEU A 144 10.47 21.19 4.73
CA LEU A 144 11.93 21.10 4.62
C LEU A 144 12.44 21.33 3.20
N ILE A 145 11.74 20.78 2.19
CA ILE A 145 12.26 20.73 0.82
C ILE A 145 11.76 21.89 -0.03
N MET A 146 10.55 22.41 0.26
CA MET A 146 9.95 23.44 -0.58
C MET A 146 10.77 24.73 -0.71
N PRO A 147 11.42 25.27 0.35
CA PRO A 147 12.26 26.45 0.23
C PRO A 147 13.41 26.25 -0.76
N ASP A 148 14.13 25.13 -0.63
CA ASP A 148 15.28 24.81 -1.47
C ASP A 148 14.86 24.43 -2.90
N ALA A 149 13.71 23.78 -3.05
CA ALA A 149 13.14 23.43 -4.35
C ALA A 149 12.73 24.69 -5.15
N ALA A 150 12.24 25.71 -4.47
CA ALA A 150 11.91 27.00 -5.11
C ALA A 150 13.17 27.70 -5.65
N GLU A 151 14.27 27.70 -4.90
CA GLU A 151 15.55 28.24 -5.36
C GLU A 151 16.13 27.43 -6.52
N LEU A 152 16.03 26.10 -6.46
CA LEU A 152 16.48 25.19 -7.51
C LEU A 152 15.70 25.42 -8.81
N SER A 153 14.39 25.64 -8.73
CA SER A 153 13.55 25.89 -9.90
C SER A 153 13.96 27.18 -10.62
N VAL A 154 14.25 28.24 -9.87
CA VAL A 154 14.75 29.51 -10.44
C VAL A 154 16.13 29.35 -11.07
N TRP A 155 16.99 28.48 -10.51
CA TRP A 155 18.30 28.20 -11.09
C TRP A 155 18.21 27.38 -12.39
N LEU A 156 17.27 26.45 -12.49
CA LEU A 156 17.04 25.63 -13.69
C LEU A 156 16.38 26.41 -14.84
N ASP A 157 15.69 27.50 -14.54
CA ASP A 157 15.02 28.35 -15.54
C ASP A 157 15.97 29.43 -16.16
N ARG A 158 17.23 29.47 -15.70
CA ARG A 158 18.29 30.37 -16.22
C ARG A 158 19.14 29.68 -17.29
#